data_c015b162fd9e858e6d5941f70b006557
#
_entry.id   c015b162fd9e858e6d5941f70b006557
#
_cell.length_a   1.000
_cell.length_b   1.000
_cell.length_c   1.000
_cell.angle_alpha   90.00
_cell.angle_beta   90.00
_cell.angle_gamma   90.00
#
_symmetry.space_group_name_H-M   'P 1'
#
loop_
_entity.id
_entity.type
_entity.pdbx_description
1 polymer ?
#
loop_
_entity_poly.entity_id
_entity_poly.type
_entity_poly.pdbx_seq_one_letter_code
_entity_poly.pdbx_strand_id
1 'polypeptide(L)'
;LSEEVAQELFHQVLEAVWHCTSCGVLHRGIKPENIMVDLATGQAKLMDSGCGTYLQDTAYTHFAGTQSYGPLEWTHFGWYYGKPATIWSLGIL
;
A
#
# COMPACT_ATOMS: atom_id res chain seq x y z
N LEU A 1 18.77 -9.42 -4.13
CA LEU A 1 18.88 -8.13 -3.45
C LEU A 1 19.55 -8.29 -2.10
N SER A 2 20.44 -7.36 -1.75
CA SER A 2 20.98 -7.31 -0.40
C SER A 2 19.93 -6.81 0.57
N GLU A 3 20.12 -7.08 1.86
CA GLU A 3 19.22 -6.62 2.89
C GLU A 3 19.18 -5.09 2.96
N GLU A 4 20.32 -4.44 2.80
CA GLU A 4 20.40 -2.97 2.81
C GLU A 4 19.64 -2.35 1.63
N VAL A 5 19.74 -2.94 0.45
CA VAL A 5 19.00 -2.47 -0.72
C VAL A 5 17.50 -2.69 -0.52
N ALA A 6 17.10 -3.83 0.02
CA ALA A 6 15.69 -4.10 0.30
C ALA A 6 15.11 -3.10 1.31
N GLN A 7 15.86 -2.76 2.35
CA GLN A 7 15.44 -1.75 3.33
C GLN A 7 15.28 -0.38 2.70
N GLU A 8 16.20 0.02 1.85
CA GLU A 8 16.11 1.31 1.15
C GLU A 8 14.90 1.36 0.22
N LEU A 9 14.64 0.29 -0.52
CA LEU A 9 13.47 0.22 -1.40
C LEU A 9 12.16 0.27 -0.60
N PHE A 10 12.10 -0.43 0.52
CA PHE A 10 10.94 -0.41 1.40
C PHE A 10 10.70 0.98 1.98
N HIS A 11 11.77 1.68 2.37
CA HIS A 11 11.69 3.05 2.87
C HIS A 11 11.10 3.98 1.82
N GLN A 12 11.52 3.84 0.56
CA GLN A 12 10.96 4.64 -0.53
C GLN A 12 9.46 4.38 -0.74
N VAL A 13 9.03 3.12 -0.62
CA VAL A 13 7.61 2.78 -0.69
C VAL A 13 6.84 3.42 0.46
N LEU A 14 7.39 3.40 1.67
CA LEU A 14 6.78 4.06 2.83
C LEU A 14 6.59 5.56 2.58
N GLU A 15 7.58 6.23 2.02
CA GLU A 15 7.50 7.66 1.71
C GLU A 15 6.42 7.94 0.66
N ALA A 16 6.34 7.10 -0.38
CA ALA A 16 5.33 7.24 -1.42
C ALA A 16 3.91 7.07 -0.86
N VAL A 17 3.70 6.08 -0.01
CA VAL A 17 2.41 5.83 0.65
C VAL A 17 2.06 6.98 1.59
N TRP A 18 3.03 7.49 2.34
CA TRP A 18 2.83 8.64 3.20
C TRP A 18 2.39 9.87 2.41
N HIS A 19 3.00 10.09 1.24
CA HIS A 19 2.62 11.19 0.36
C HIS A 19 1.17 11.03 -0.10
N CYS A 20 0.77 9.85 -0.55
CA CYS A 20 -0.62 9.58 -0.95
C CYS A 20 -1.60 9.88 0.19
N THR A 21 -1.31 9.39 1.39
CA THR A 21 -2.14 9.61 2.57
C THR A 21 -2.25 11.11 2.90
N SER A 22 -1.14 11.84 2.80
CA SER A 22 -1.10 13.28 3.05
C SER A 22 -1.95 14.05 2.04
N CYS A 23 -2.12 13.53 0.84
CA CYS A 23 -2.96 14.12 -0.20
C CYS A 23 -4.43 13.65 -0.12
N GLY A 24 -4.79 12.87 0.89
CA GLY A 24 -6.14 12.35 1.05
C GLY A 24 -6.49 11.20 0.13
N VAL A 25 -5.50 10.42 -0.30
CA VAL A 25 -5.68 9.28 -1.20
C VAL A 25 -5.34 7.98 -0.49
N LEU A 26 -6.19 6.99 -0.64
CA LEU A 26 -5.96 5.63 -0.20
C LEU A 26 -5.58 4.77 -1.42
N HIS A 27 -4.37 4.24 -1.47
CA HIS A 27 -3.86 3.53 -2.64
C HIS A 27 -4.53 2.16 -2.83
N ARG A 28 -4.61 1.35 -1.81
CA ARG A 28 -5.22 0.00 -1.76
C ARG A 28 -4.55 -1.05 -2.67
N GLY A 29 -3.47 -0.73 -3.35
CA GLY A 29 -2.75 -1.65 -4.24
C GLY A 29 -1.29 -1.83 -3.86
N ILE A 30 -0.97 -1.81 -2.57
CA ILE A 30 0.41 -1.94 -2.09
C ILE A 30 0.79 -3.41 -2.11
N LYS A 31 1.52 -3.81 -3.15
CA LYS A 31 2.03 -5.17 -3.34
C LYS A 31 3.21 -5.13 -4.30
N PRO A 32 4.07 -6.17 -4.33
CA PRO A 32 5.28 -6.15 -5.17
C PRO A 32 5.02 -5.88 -6.64
N GLU A 33 3.91 -6.37 -7.18
CA GLU A 33 3.57 -6.20 -8.60
C GLU A 33 3.33 -4.74 -8.97
N ASN A 34 3.00 -3.89 -7.99
CA ASN A 34 2.76 -2.45 -8.20
C ASN A 34 3.96 -1.60 -7.84
N ILE A 35 5.12 -2.21 -7.59
CA ILE A 35 6.34 -1.50 -7.26
C ILE A 35 7.34 -1.71 -8.39
N MET A 36 7.70 -0.63 -9.07
CA MET A 36 8.74 -0.66 -10.09
C MET A 36 10.06 -0.20 -9.50
N VAL A 37 11.12 -0.93 -9.80
CA VAL A 37 12.47 -0.61 -9.34
C VAL A 37 13.32 -0.26 -10.55
N ASP A 38 13.94 0.92 -10.52
CA ASP A 38 14.93 1.32 -11.50
C ASP A 38 16.32 0.90 -10.98
N LEU A 39 16.87 -0.12 -11.58
CA LEU A 39 18.15 -0.67 -11.15
C LEU A 39 19.32 0.30 -11.39
N ALA A 40 19.20 1.19 -12.36
CA ALA A 40 20.24 2.17 -12.67
C ALA A 40 20.33 3.27 -11.61
N THR A 41 19.20 3.71 -11.07
CA THR A 41 19.14 4.80 -10.09
C THR A 41 18.90 4.33 -8.68
N GLY A 42 18.48 3.07 -8.48
CA GLY A 42 18.11 2.53 -7.18
C GLY A 42 16.80 3.10 -6.64
N GLN A 43 15.94 3.63 -7.50
CA GLN A 43 14.65 4.21 -7.11
C GLN A 43 13.53 3.18 -7.22
N ALA A 44 12.62 3.21 -6.23
CA ALA A 44 11.37 2.46 -6.27
C ALA A 44 10.21 3.43 -6.49
N LYS A 45 9.26 3.01 -7.30
CA LYS A 45 8.04 3.79 -7.59
C LYS A 45 6.82 2.92 -7.37
N LEU A 46 5.84 3.46 -6.68
CA LEU A 46 4.56 2.81 -6.48
C LEU A 46 3.65 3.16 -7.64
N MET A 47 3.18 2.14 -8.36
CA MET A 47 2.32 2.34 -9.52
C MET A 47 0.86 2.49 -9.09
N ASP A 48 0.09 3.24 -9.87
CA ASP A 48 -1.34 3.32 -9.72
C ASP A 48 -1.97 2.02 -10.25
N SER A 49 -2.59 1.27 -9.36
CA SER A 49 -3.22 -0.01 -9.72
C SER A 49 -4.69 0.14 -10.13
N GLY A 50 -5.24 1.35 -10.09
CA GLY A 50 -6.67 1.57 -10.27
C GLY A 50 -7.52 1.21 -9.06
N CYS A 51 -6.90 0.78 -7.97
CA CYS A 51 -7.59 0.45 -6.72
C CYS A 51 -7.72 1.64 -5.78
N GLY A 52 -7.14 2.78 -6.15
CA GLY A 52 -7.13 3.97 -5.31
C GLY A 52 -8.50 4.60 -5.12
N THR A 53 -8.70 5.24 -3.99
CA THR A 53 -9.90 5.98 -3.66
C THR A 53 -9.55 7.12 -2.71
N TYR A 54 -10.53 7.99 -2.43
CA TYR A 54 -10.32 9.03 -1.44
C TYR A 54 -10.26 8.44 -0.04
N LEU A 55 -9.38 9.01 0.78
CA LEU A 55 -9.31 8.65 2.19
C LEU A 55 -10.55 9.21 2.90
N GLN A 56 -11.24 8.36 3.67
CA GLN A 56 -12.43 8.74 4.43
C GLN A 56 -12.24 8.35 5.90
N ASP A 57 -12.96 9.04 6.79
CA ASP A 57 -12.89 8.78 8.23
C ASP A 57 -13.76 7.61 8.68
N THR A 58 -14.69 7.19 7.83
CA THR A 58 -15.58 6.06 8.11
C THR A 58 -15.02 4.76 7.55
N ALA A 59 -15.59 3.64 7.99
CA ALA A 59 -15.18 2.33 7.49
C ALA A 59 -15.54 2.14 6.02
N TYR A 60 -14.68 1.42 5.31
CA TYR A 60 -14.94 0.99 3.94
C TYR A 60 -15.70 -0.34 3.96
N THR A 61 -16.68 -0.48 3.09
CA THR A 61 -17.48 -1.69 2.96
C THR A 61 -17.26 -2.43 1.64
N HIS A 62 -16.42 -1.87 0.76
CA HIS A 62 -16.00 -2.50 -0.49
C HIS A 62 -14.49 -2.65 -0.49
N PHE A 63 -14.03 -3.85 -0.81
CA PHE A 63 -12.60 -4.12 -0.91
C PHE A 63 -12.14 -3.94 -2.36
N ALA A 64 -10.97 -3.32 -2.52
CA ALA A 64 -10.26 -3.27 -3.78
C ALA A 64 -8.82 -3.73 -3.52
N GLY A 65 -8.23 -4.40 -4.49
CA GLY A 65 -6.88 -4.93 -4.38
C GLY A 65 -6.86 -6.45 -4.23
N THR A 66 -5.69 -6.98 -3.92
CA THR A 66 -5.48 -8.42 -3.78
C THR A 66 -5.82 -8.84 -2.35
N GLN A 67 -6.66 -9.86 -2.21
CA GLN A 67 -7.19 -10.31 -0.91
C GLN A 67 -6.11 -10.70 0.08
N SER A 68 -5.02 -11.31 -0.38
CA SER A 68 -3.91 -11.71 0.50
C SER A 68 -3.23 -10.54 1.19
N TYR A 69 -3.41 -9.32 0.72
CA TYR A 69 -2.90 -8.10 1.33
C TYR A 69 -3.97 -7.35 2.12
N GLY A 70 -5.19 -7.88 2.18
CA GLY A 70 -6.30 -7.29 2.92
C GLY A 70 -6.18 -7.53 4.42
N PRO A 71 -6.70 -6.60 5.23
CA PRO A 71 -6.63 -6.74 6.68
C PRO A 71 -7.58 -7.82 7.20
N LEU A 72 -7.30 -8.30 8.40
CA LEU A 72 -8.13 -9.34 9.04
C LEU A 72 -9.58 -8.88 9.24
N GLU A 73 -9.80 -7.62 9.58
CA GLU A 73 -11.14 -7.09 9.78
C GLU A 73 -11.97 -7.16 8.50
N TRP A 74 -11.37 -6.99 7.33
CA TRP A 74 -12.07 -7.20 6.07
C TRP A 74 -12.51 -8.65 5.90
N THR A 75 -11.58 -9.57 6.15
CA THR A 75 -11.84 -11.01 5.99
C THR A 75 -12.92 -11.50 6.94
N HIS A 76 -12.93 -11.00 8.18
CA HIS A 76 -13.85 -11.49 9.22
C HIS A 76 -15.14 -10.70 9.34
N PHE A 77 -15.13 -9.40 9.04
CA PHE A 77 -16.25 -8.50 9.32
C PHE A 77 -16.80 -7.79 8.10
N GLY A 78 -16.07 -7.78 6.98
CA GLY A 78 -16.53 -7.11 5.76
C GLY A 78 -16.42 -5.59 5.77
N TRP A 79 -15.60 -5.03 6.66
CA TRP A 79 -15.32 -3.59 6.71
C TRP A 79 -13.87 -3.36 7.13
N TYR A 80 -13.35 -2.18 6.83
CA TYR A 80 -12.00 -1.79 7.24
C TYR A 80 -11.87 -0.26 7.20
N TYR A 81 -10.93 0.25 8.01
CA TYR A 81 -10.51 1.66 7.93
C TYR A 81 -9.27 1.78 7.07
N GLY A 82 -9.14 2.91 6.36
CA GLY A 82 -8.09 3.10 5.36
C GLY A 82 -6.69 3.02 5.92
N LYS A 83 -6.38 3.78 6.96
CA LYS A 83 -5.01 3.83 7.51
C LYS A 83 -4.55 2.50 8.12
N PRO A 84 -5.33 1.83 8.98
CA PRO A 84 -4.95 0.51 9.48
C PRO A 84 -4.79 -0.53 8.37
N ALA A 85 -5.66 -0.53 7.36
CA ALA A 85 -5.55 -1.46 6.24
C ALA A 85 -4.27 -1.22 5.42
N THR A 86 -3.89 0.05 5.23
CA THR A 86 -2.63 0.41 4.56
C THR A 86 -1.43 -0.11 5.33
N ILE A 87 -1.42 0.07 6.65
CA ILE A 87 -0.35 -0.43 7.51
C ILE A 87 -0.25 -1.95 7.43
N TRP A 88 -1.39 -2.64 7.43
CA TRP A 88 -1.42 -4.09 7.26
C TRP A 88 -0.78 -4.52 5.94
N SER A 89 -1.17 -3.88 4.83
CA SER A 89 -0.61 -4.20 3.51
C SER A 89 0.89 -3.99 3.46
N LEU A 90 1.39 -2.91 4.07
CA LEU A 90 2.83 -2.65 4.19
C LEU A 90 3.54 -3.73 5.00
N GLY A 91 2.91 -4.25 6.04
CA GLY A 91 3.46 -5.32 6.87
C GLY A 91 3.56 -6.65 6.12
N ILE A 92 2.65 -6.92 5.20
CA ILE A 92 2.66 -8.14 4.38
C ILE A 92 3.71 -8.03 3.26
N LEU A 93 3.94 -6.82 2.77
CA LEU A 93 4.89 -6.56 1.68
C LEU A 93 6.31 -7.05 2.04
#